data_a628b56544940341bd47abfdb333e607
#
_entry.id   a628b56544940341bd47abfdb333e607
#
_cell.length_a   1.000
_cell.length_b   1.000
_cell.length_c   1.000
_cell.angle_alpha   90.00
_cell.angle_beta   90.00
_cell.angle_gamma   90.00
#
_symmetry.space_group_name_H-M   'P 1'
#
loop_
_entity.id
_entity.type
_entity.pdbx_description
1 polymer ?
#
loop_
_entity_poly.entity_id
_entity_poly.type
_entity_poly.pdbx_seq_one_letter_code
_entity_poly.pdbx_strand_id
1 'polypeptide(L)'
;MSDLMKAYQESLAPSLRSLMTRFRHAGIARKVVGVRSVGIRECAVMLLGRDDGDPLLMKVKEAQPSVLETYLGPSGYTNAAERVVEGEWLMQACGDILLGWLRCAGPDGHEADYYVRQMRDWKGSAEVDSMTPQLLADYGRSSGLLTGDRIAIASYLGSGDAADITLTRFAGAYAEQNEGDYAALRAAAASNRLPRLKPGES
;
A
#
# COMPACT_ATOMS: atom_id res chain seq x y z
N MET A 1 -16.67 -6.21 -16.32
CA MET A 1 -15.37 -5.56 -16.60
C MET A 1 -15.54 -4.09 -16.98
N SER A 2 -16.44 -3.76 -17.93
CA SER A 2 -16.71 -2.35 -18.31
C SER A 2 -17.10 -1.47 -17.11
N ASP A 3 -17.94 -1.95 -16.21
CA ASP A 3 -18.45 -1.19 -15.08
C ASP A 3 -17.37 -0.96 -14.01
N LEU A 4 -16.46 -1.91 -13.83
CA LEU A 4 -15.31 -1.75 -12.94
C LEU A 4 -14.34 -0.66 -13.44
N MET A 5 -14.06 -0.65 -14.74
CA MET A 5 -13.23 0.40 -15.34
C MET A 5 -13.89 1.77 -15.23
N LYS A 6 -15.21 1.86 -15.38
CA LYS A 6 -15.92 3.13 -15.16
C LYS A 6 -15.85 3.60 -13.72
N ALA A 7 -16.13 2.71 -12.75
CA ALA A 7 -16.06 3.05 -11.35
C ALA A 7 -14.64 3.53 -10.94
N TYR A 8 -13.60 2.88 -11.44
CA TYR A 8 -12.23 3.34 -11.23
C TYR A 8 -11.98 4.71 -11.88
N GLN A 9 -12.40 4.89 -13.13
CA GLN A 9 -12.23 6.17 -13.84
C GLN A 9 -12.92 7.32 -13.12
N GLU A 10 -14.06 7.10 -12.47
CA GLU A 10 -14.78 8.12 -11.68
C GLU A 10 -13.94 8.66 -10.51
N SER A 11 -13.05 7.86 -9.96
CA SER A 11 -12.12 8.29 -8.88
C SER A 11 -10.94 9.13 -9.39
N LEU A 12 -10.70 9.16 -10.69
CA LEU A 12 -9.56 9.87 -11.29
C LEU A 12 -9.90 11.33 -11.64
N ALA A 13 -8.86 12.15 -11.74
CA ALA A 13 -8.99 13.50 -12.31
C ALA A 13 -9.55 13.46 -13.76
N PRO A 14 -10.32 14.46 -14.20
CA PRO A 14 -10.98 14.45 -15.53
C PRO A 14 -10.04 14.21 -16.70
N SER A 15 -8.82 14.76 -16.67
CA SER A 15 -7.81 14.57 -17.71
C SER A 15 -7.35 13.11 -17.80
N LEU A 16 -7.22 12.43 -16.67
CA LEU A 16 -6.81 11.03 -16.59
C LEU A 16 -7.93 10.08 -16.97
N ARG A 17 -9.20 10.42 -16.67
CA ARG A 17 -10.35 9.68 -17.18
C ARG A 17 -10.31 9.58 -18.70
N SER A 18 -10.09 10.71 -19.38
CA SER A 18 -9.97 10.75 -20.85
C SER A 18 -8.78 9.93 -21.37
N LEU A 19 -7.66 9.92 -20.66
CA LEU A 19 -6.54 9.05 -21.00
C LEU A 19 -6.91 7.57 -20.88
N MET A 20 -7.53 7.19 -19.77
CA MET A 20 -7.88 5.80 -19.48
C MET A 20 -8.93 5.22 -20.44
N THR A 21 -9.74 6.04 -21.12
CA THR A 21 -10.65 5.55 -22.15
C THR A 21 -9.95 4.99 -23.39
N ARG A 22 -8.67 5.29 -23.57
CA ARG A 22 -7.85 4.78 -24.69
C ARG A 22 -7.28 3.39 -24.43
N PHE A 23 -7.38 2.90 -23.19
CA PHE A 23 -6.88 1.60 -22.82
C PHE A 23 -8.00 0.56 -22.81
N ARG A 24 -7.71 -0.62 -23.36
CA ARG A 24 -8.59 -1.78 -23.32
C ARG A 24 -8.06 -2.81 -22.32
N HIS A 25 -8.94 -3.48 -21.63
CA HIS A 25 -8.57 -4.59 -20.74
C HIS A 25 -8.07 -5.77 -21.58
N ALA A 26 -6.92 -6.32 -21.21
CA ALA A 26 -6.29 -7.46 -21.87
C ALA A 26 -6.23 -8.71 -20.99
N GLY A 27 -6.12 -8.54 -19.66
CA GLY A 27 -6.06 -9.67 -18.77
C GLY A 27 -5.97 -9.26 -17.29
N ILE A 28 -6.28 -10.20 -16.42
CA ILE A 28 -6.14 -10.09 -14.97
C ILE A 28 -5.47 -11.33 -14.42
N ALA A 29 -4.55 -11.15 -13.50
CA ALA A 29 -3.90 -12.25 -12.80
C ALA A 29 -3.92 -11.98 -11.29
N ARG A 30 -4.24 -12.99 -10.50
CA ARG A 30 -4.09 -12.92 -9.05
C ARG A 30 -2.61 -12.88 -8.71
N LYS A 31 -2.24 -11.95 -7.87
CA LYS A 31 -0.87 -11.83 -7.37
C LYS A 31 -0.81 -12.29 -5.92
N VAL A 32 -0.08 -13.36 -5.68
CA VAL A 32 0.24 -13.81 -4.33
C VAL A 32 1.57 -13.18 -3.94
N VAL A 33 1.55 -12.27 -3.00
CA VAL A 33 2.74 -11.55 -2.54
C VAL A 33 2.84 -11.64 -1.03
N GLY A 34 4.03 -11.99 -0.61
CA GLY A 34 4.62 -11.88 0.74
C GLY A 34 3.69 -11.78 1.96
N VAL A 35 4.28 -11.95 3.12
CA VAL A 35 3.60 -12.01 4.43
C VAL A 35 2.65 -10.83 4.70
N ARG A 36 2.96 -9.64 4.18
CA ARG A 36 2.14 -8.40 4.37
C ARG A 36 0.81 -8.41 3.62
N SER A 37 0.58 -9.37 2.76
CA SER A 37 -0.63 -9.45 1.93
C SER A 37 -1.44 -10.71 2.20
N VAL A 38 -1.12 -11.44 3.26
CA VAL A 38 -1.90 -12.60 3.71
C VAL A 38 -3.30 -12.14 4.09
N GLY A 39 -4.31 -12.76 3.49
CA GLY A 39 -5.72 -12.41 3.72
C GLY A 39 -6.22 -11.20 2.92
N ILE A 40 -5.37 -10.56 2.10
CA ILE A 40 -5.75 -9.43 1.24
C ILE A 40 -5.73 -9.87 -0.23
N ARG A 41 -6.74 -9.48 -0.98
CA ARG A 41 -6.80 -9.75 -2.42
C ARG A 41 -5.93 -8.73 -3.16
N GLU A 42 -5.00 -9.25 -3.95
CA GLU A 42 -4.17 -8.43 -4.84
C GLU A 42 -4.18 -9.03 -6.25
N CYS A 43 -4.43 -8.19 -7.25
CA CYS A 43 -4.43 -8.56 -8.66
C CYS A 43 -3.53 -7.62 -9.47
N ALA A 44 -2.93 -8.16 -10.52
CA ALA A 44 -2.35 -7.40 -11.60
C ALA A 44 -3.33 -7.38 -12.77
N VAL A 45 -3.62 -6.19 -13.29
CA VAL A 45 -4.50 -5.99 -14.44
C VAL A 45 -3.66 -5.46 -15.58
N MET A 46 -3.71 -6.12 -16.72
CA MET A 46 -3.06 -5.66 -17.94
C MET A 46 -4.06 -4.92 -18.81
N LEU A 47 -3.69 -3.70 -19.13
CA LEU A 47 -4.38 -2.85 -20.08
C LEU A 47 -3.47 -2.67 -21.31
N LEU A 48 -4.06 -2.54 -22.48
CA LEU A 48 -3.35 -2.25 -23.72
C LEU A 48 -3.86 -0.94 -24.28
N GLY A 49 -2.94 -0.07 -24.63
CA GLY A 49 -3.22 1.22 -25.23
C GLY A 49 -3.46 1.12 -26.73
N ARG A 50 -2.59 1.75 -27.52
CA ARG A 50 -2.74 1.84 -28.98
C ARG A 50 -2.69 0.48 -29.67
N ASP A 51 -1.78 -0.40 -29.24
CA ASP A 51 -1.56 -1.72 -29.82
C ASP A 51 -1.04 -2.70 -28.74
N ASP A 52 -0.69 -3.91 -29.12
CA ASP A 52 -0.20 -4.95 -28.21
C ASP A 52 1.23 -4.67 -27.67
N GLY A 53 1.92 -3.72 -28.26
CA GLY A 53 3.23 -3.22 -27.81
C GLY A 53 3.14 -2.06 -26.81
N ASP A 54 1.94 -1.64 -26.43
CA ASP A 54 1.68 -0.52 -25.51
C ASP A 54 0.97 -1.00 -24.22
N PRO A 55 1.61 -1.88 -23.40
CA PRO A 55 1.03 -2.41 -22.20
C PRO A 55 1.12 -1.43 -21.02
N LEU A 56 0.03 -1.31 -20.28
CA LEU A 56 -0.03 -0.65 -18.99
C LEU A 56 -0.44 -1.67 -17.92
N LEU A 57 0.47 -1.95 -17.00
CA LEU A 57 0.20 -2.85 -15.88
C LEU A 57 -0.30 -2.04 -14.67
N MET A 58 -1.48 -2.42 -14.21
CA MET A 58 -2.09 -1.86 -13.02
C MET A 58 -2.07 -2.87 -11.88
N LYS A 59 -1.89 -2.39 -10.68
CA LYS A 59 -1.99 -3.15 -9.45
C LYS A 59 -3.29 -2.76 -8.77
N VAL A 60 -4.12 -3.76 -8.49
CA VAL A 60 -5.39 -3.62 -7.76
C VAL A 60 -5.23 -4.34 -6.43
N LYS A 61 -5.41 -3.63 -5.33
CA LYS A 61 -5.26 -4.20 -4.00
C LYS A 61 -6.44 -3.84 -3.12
N GLU A 62 -6.97 -4.84 -2.43
CA GLU A 62 -8.03 -4.67 -1.44
C GLU A 62 -7.57 -3.77 -0.29
N ALA A 63 -8.44 -2.86 0.11
CA ALA A 63 -8.29 -2.05 1.29
C ALA A 63 -9.32 -2.47 2.34
N GLN A 64 -8.85 -2.61 3.57
CA GLN A 64 -9.68 -2.94 4.72
C GLN A 64 -9.80 -1.73 5.65
N PRO A 65 -10.74 -1.72 6.60
CA PRO A 65 -10.77 -0.73 7.66
C PRO A 65 -9.39 -0.57 8.33
N SER A 66 -9.08 0.61 8.79
CA SER A 66 -7.79 0.84 9.46
C SER A 66 -7.75 0.12 10.80
N VAL A 67 -6.63 -0.51 11.11
CA VAL A 67 -6.39 -1.08 12.45
C VAL A 67 -6.50 -0.02 13.56
N LEU A 68 -6.27 1.24 13.23
CA LEU A 68 -6.40 2.37 14.16
C LEU A 68 -7.85 2.68 14.50
N GLU A 69 -8.82 2.28 13.69
CA GLU A 69 -10.24 2.53 13.96
C GLU A 69 -10.73 1.85 15.24
N THR A 70 -10.08 0.77 15.63
CA THR A 70 -10.34 0.09 16.93
C THR A 70 -10.06 1.02 18.13
N TYR A 71 -9.13 1.97 17.96
CA TYR A 71 -8.67 2.85 19.04
C TYR A 71 -9.17 4.28 18.90
N LEU A 72 -9.34 4.75 17.67
CA LEU A 72 -9.64 6.16 17.37
C LEU A 72 -11.09 6.37 16.87
N GLY A 73 -11.86 5.30 16.73
CA GLY A 73 -13.17 5.32 16.10
C GLY A 73 -13.10 5.25 14.57
N PRO A 74 -14.26 5.15 13.91
CA PRO A 74 -14.34 4.95 12.46
C PRO A 74 -13.74 6.14 11.71
N SER A 75 -13.14 5.87 10.56
CA SER A 75 -12.64 6.92 9.67
C SER A 75 -13.80 7.71 9.05
N GLY A 76 -13.52 8.93 8.60
CA GLY A 76 -14.50 9.78 7.90
C GLY A 76 -14.84 9.32 6.48
N TYR A 77 -14.17 8.27 5.98
CA TYR A 77 -14.36 7.72 4.64
C TYR A 77 -15.28 6.51 4.67
N THR A 78 -16.25 6.46 3.77
CA THR A 78 -17.15 5.31 3.61
C THR A 78 -16.54 4.21 2.74
N ASN A 79 -15.43 4.50 2.08
CA ASN A 79 -14.65 3.58 1.25
C ASN A 79 -13.22 3.50 1.80
N ALA A 80 -12.79 2.30 2.19
CA ALA A 80 -11.47 2.10 2.79
C ALA A 80 -10.34 2.35 1.79
N ALA A 81 -10.58 2.14 0.50
CA ALA A 81 -9.58 2.41 -0.54
C ALA A 81 -9.45 3.89 -0.85
N GLU A 82 -10.55 4.66 -0.81
CA GLU A 82 -10.54 6.13 -0.86
C GLU A 82 -9.66 6.70 0.27
N ARG A 83 -9.86 6.23 1.50
CA ARG A 83 -9.01 6.62 2.64
C ARG A 83 -7.52 6.37 2.36
N VAL A 84 -7.18 5.21 1.75
CA VAL A 84 -5.78 4.89 1.42
C VAL A 84 -5.24 5.86 0.37
N VAL A 85 -6.00 6.13 -0.68
CA VAL A 85 -5.61 7.02 -1.78
C VAL A 85 -5.44 8.46 -1.30
N GLU A 86 -6.40 8.99 -0.55
CA GLU A 86 -6.31 10.32 0.04
C GLU A 86 -5.12 10.44 1.00
N GLY A 87 -4.87 9.40 1.81
CA GLY A 87 -3.70 9.35 2.66
C GLY A 87 -2.38 9.33 1.87
N GLU A 88 -2.30 8.60 0.77
CA GLU A 88 -1.11 8.62 -0.10
C GLU A 88 -0.90 10.01 -0.74
N TRP A 89 -1.94 10.67 -1.21
CA TRP A 89 -1.83 12.03 -1.77
C TRP A 89 -1.40 13.06 -0.72
N LEU A 90 -1.94 12.96 0.50
CA LEU A 90 -1.55 13.83 1.59
C LEU A 90 -0.07 13.65 1.98
N MET A 91 0.39 12.40 2.05
CA MET A 91 1.72 12.07 2.54
C MET A 91 2.83 12.14 1.49
N GLN A 92 2.50 12.12 0.20
CA GLN A 92 3.48 12.05 -0.87
C GLN A 92 3.48 13.35 -1.69
N ALA A 93 4.64 14.01 -1.79
CA ALA A 93 4.81 15.18 -2.66
C ALA A 93 4.72 14.84 -4.15
N CYS A 94 4.99 13.59 -4.53
CA CYS A 94 4.91 13.08 -5.88
C CYS A 94 4.35 11.67 -5.85
N GLY A 95 3.10 11.51 -6.24
CA GLY A 95 2.37 10.26 -6.25
C GLY A 95 2.21 9.66 -7.65
N ASP A 96 1.55 8.53 -7.70
CA ASP A 96 1.10 7.90 -8.93
C ASP A 96 -0.13 8.66 -9.46
N ILE A 97 -0.03 9.21 -10.67
CA ILE A 97 -1.15 9.94 -11.29
C ILE A 97 -2.36 9.06 -11.56
N LEU A 98 -2.16 7.75 -11.70
CA LEU A 98 -3.21 6.75 -11.92
C LEU A 98 -3.71 6.13 -10.60
N LEU A 99 -3.32 6.69 -9.46
CA LEU A 99 -3.82 6.26 -8.16
C LEU A 99 -5.30 6.63 -8.03
N GLY A 100 -6.13 5.62 -7.80
CA GLY A 100 -7.58 5.78 -7.65
C GLY A 100 -8.20 4.59 -6.92
N TRP A 101 -9.51 4.59 -6.77
CA TRP A 101 -10.23 3.55 -6.02
C TRP A 101 -11.52 3.15 -6.69
N LEU A 102 -12.03 1.99 -6.29
CA LEU A 102 -13.37 1.51 -6.65
C LEU A 102 -13.89 0.57 -5.58
N ARG A 103 -15.20 0.37 -5.56
CA ARG A 103 -15.87 -0.70 -4.83
C ARG A 103 -16.44 -1.69 -5.83
N CYS A 104 -16.18 -2.97 -5.61
CA CYS A 104 -16.72 -4.02 -6.48
C CYS A 104 -16.77 -5.37 -5.78
N ALA A 105 -17.54 -6.28 -6.37
CA ALA A 105 -17.53 -7.67 -5.97
C ALA A 105 -16.20 -8.34 -6.37
N GLY A 106 -15.58 -9.00 -5.42
CA GLY A 106 -14.41 -9.84 -5.65
C GLY A 106 -14.76 -11.16 -6.34
N PRO A 107 -13.77 -12.02 -6.61
CA PRO A 107 -13.99 -13.34 -7.23
C PRO A 107 -14.92 -14.26 -6.45
N ASP A 108 -15.05 -14.04 -5.14
CA ASP A 108 -15.93 -14.78 -4.22
C ASP A 108 -17.34 -14.17 -4.10
N GLY A 109 -17.64 -13.11 -4.87
CA GLY A 109 -18.91 -12.42 -4.88
C GLY A 109 -19.11 -11.41 -3.73
N HIS A 110 -18.17 -11.28 -2.81
CA HIS A 110 -18.24 -10.27 -1.74
C HIS A 110 -17.76 -8.92 -2.22
N GLU A 111 -18.54 -7.87 -1.93
CA GLU A 111 -18.12 -6.50 -2.19
C GLU A 111 -16.95 -6.12 -1.29
N ALA A 112 -15.96 -5.46 -1.89
CA ALA A 112 -14.82 -4.92 -1.19
C ALA A 112 -14.32 -3.62 -1.86
N ASP A 113 -13.56 -2.86 -1.11
CA ASP A 113 -12.93 -1.63 -1.56
C ASP A 113 -11.53 -1.94 -2.10
N TYR A 114 -11.22 -1.42 -3.28
CA TYR A 114 -9.93 -1.65 -3.92
C TYR A 114 -9.30 -0.33 -4.33
N TYR A 115 -8.02 -0.14 -4.01
CA TYR A 115 -7.23 0.92 -4.61
C TYR A 115 -6.42 0.38 -5.78
N VAL A 116 -6.26 1.24 -6.77
CA VAL A 116 -5.63 0.94 -8.04
C VAL A 116 -4.48 1.90 -8.26
N ARG A 117 -3.34 1.37 -8.67
CA ARG A 117 -2.16 2.17 -9.01
C ARG A 117 -1.38 1.52 -10.13
N GLN A 118 -0.52 2.28 -10.79
CA GLN A 118 0.39 1.72 -11.78
C GLN A 118 1.36 0.74 -11.11
N MET A 119 1.55 -0.41 -11.73
CA MET A 119 2.56 -1.37 -11.33
C MET A 119 3.91 -0.95 -11.92
N ARG A 120 4.81 -0.52 -11.04
CA ARG A 120 6.17 -0.16 -11.45
C ARG A 120 7.02 -1.41 -11.55
N ASP A 121 7.72 -1.57 -12.65
CA ASP A 121 8.66 -2.66 -12.93
C ASP A 121 10.08 -2.36 -12.43
N TRP A 122 10.49 -1.10 -12.44
CA TRP A 122 11.77 -0.64 -11.91
C TRP A 122 11.62 -0.16 -10.47
N LYS A 123 12.02 -1.01 -9.51
CA LYS A 123 12.05 -0.66 -8.09
C LYS A 123 13.45 -0.88 -7.54
N GLY A 124 14.07 0.19 -7.06
CA GLY A 124 15.19 0.09 -6.14
C GLY A 124 14.69 0.03 -4.69
N SER A 125 15.36 -0.73 -3.86
CA SER A 125 15.19 -0.69 -2.41
C SER A 125 16.49 -0.25 -1.78
N ALA A 126 16.39 0.62 -0.79
CA ALA A 126 17.55 0.99 0.01
C ALA A 126 17.84 -0.16 1.00
N GLU A 127 19.06 -0.67 0.96
CA GLU A 127 19.53 -1.71 1.89
C GLU A 127 19.91 -1.05 3.23
N VAL A 128 18.90 -0.75 4.05
CA VAL A 128 19.04 0.02 5.30
C VAL A 128 20.05 -0.63 6.25
N ASP A 129 20.08 -1.97 6.32
CA ASP A 129 20.97 -2.73 7.20
C ASP A 129 22.45 -2.58 6.87
N SER A 130 22.76 -2.17 5.62
CA SER A 130 24.14 -1.94 5.15
C SER A 130 24.55 -0.47 5.16
N MET A 131 23.66 0.45 5.55
CA MET A 131 23.94 1.87 5.54
C MET A 131 24.84 2.28 6.71
N THR A 132 25.79 3.18 6.42
CA THR A 132 26.48 3.90 7.49
C THR A 132 25.52 4.86 8.19
N PRO A 133 25.77 5.25 9.44
CA PRO A 133 24.94 6.22 10.15
C PRO A 133 24.72 7.52 9.37
N GLN A 134 25.75 8.00 8.65
CA GLN A 134 25.65 9.21 7.83
C GLN A 134 24.72 8.98 6.65
N LEU A 135 24.86 7.87 5.92
CA LEU A 135 24.02 7.55 4.76
C LEU A 135 22.56 7.36 5.19
N LEU A 136 22.33 6.74 6.35
CA LEU A 136 20.99 6.58 6.92
C LEU A 136 20.35 7.94 7.25
N ALA A 137 21.12 8.87 7.83
CA ALA A 137 20.64 10.22 8.10
C ALA A 137 20.29 10.97 6.81
N ASP A 138 21.12 10.85 5.77
CA ASP A 138 20.85 11.48 4.46
C ASP A 138 19.64 10.86 3.76
N TYR A 139 19.46 9.55 3.88
CA TYR A 139 18.25 8.84 3.41
C TYR A 139 17.00 9.34 4.13
N GLY A 140 17.06 9.49 5.46
CA GLY A 140 15.97 10.04 6.26
C GLY A 140 15.61 11.47 5.87
N ARG A 141 16.62 12.35 5.68
CA ARG A 141 16.39 13.72 5.19
C ARG A 141 15.74 13.74 3.82
N SER A 142 16.22 12.92 2.88
CA SER A 142 15.66 12.83 1.53
C SER A 142 14.20 12.36 1.58
N SER A 143 13.89 11.37 2.42
CA SER A 143 12.52 10.87 2.63
C SER A 143 11.60 11.96 3.19
N GLY A 144 12.07 12.74 4.16
CA GLY A 144 11.32 13.86 4.72
C GLY A 144 11.04 14.98 3.69
N LEU A 145 11.97 15.26 2.79
CA LEU A 145 11.79 16.25 1.72
C LEU A 145 10.71 15.82 0.70
N LEU A 146 10.51 14.52 0.52
CA LEU A 146 9.52 13.96 -0.39
C LEU A 146 8.13 13.83 0.23
N THR A 147 7.97 14.20 1.51
CA THR A 147 6.67 14.19 2.19
C THR A 147 5.82 15.37 1.73
N GLY A 148 4.56 15.13 1.34
CA GLY A 148 3.68 16.15 0.77
C GLY A 148 3.41 17.31 1.71
N ASP A 149 2.95 17.04 2.92
CA ASP A 149 2.59 18.06 3.91
C ASP A 149 3.67 18.29 4.98
N ARG A 150 4.94 18.31 4.54
CA ARG A 150 6.11 18.42 5.42
C ARG A 150 6.10 19.66 6.34
N ILE A 151 5.51 20.78 5.86
CA ILE A 151 5.46 22.02 6.64
C ILE A 151 4.51 21.89 7.81
N ALA A 152 3.30 21.38 7.58
CA ALA A 152 2.33 21.17 8.65
C ALA A 152 2.82 20.11 9.64
N ILE A 153 3.41 19.02 9.17
CA ILE A 153 4.02 17.98 10.01
C ILE A 153 5.14 18.57 10.87
N ALA A 154 6.06 19.34 10.28
CA ALA A 154 7.14 19.99 11.00
C ALA A 154 6.62 20.98 12.05
N SER A 155 5.58 21.75 11.72
CA SER A 155 4.94 22.67 12.66
C SER A 155 4.29 21.94 13.84
N TYR A 156 3.66 20.81 13.59
CA TYR A 156 3.03 19.96 14.62
C TYR A 156 4.08 19.33 15.55
N LEU A 157 5.18 18.80 14.98
CA LEU A 157 6.26 18.18 15.75
C LEU A 157 7.08 19.19 16.56
N GLY A 158 7.09 20.46 16.14
CA GLY A 158 7.84 21.53 16.79
C GLY A 158 9.34 21.46 16.52
N SER A 159 10.08 22.36 17.16
CA SER A 159 11.56 22.49 16.99
C SER A 159 12.37 21.74 18.06
N GLY A 160 11.70 21.04 18.99
CA GLY A 160 12.35 20.27 20.05
C GLY A 160 12.69 18.83 19.60
N ASP A 161 13.44 18.15 20.45
CA ASP A 161 13.85 16.74 20.27
C ASP A 161 12.83 15.73 20.84
N ALA A 162 11.70 16.19 21.37
CA ALA A 162 10.71 15.34 22.03
C ALA A 162 10.13 14.25 21.09
N ALA A 163 9.89 14.61 19.81
CA ALA A 163 9.42 13.64 18.82
C ALA A 163 10.49 12.61 18.51
N ASP A 164 11.74 13.01 18.32
CA ASP A 164 12.86 12.12 18.02
C ASP A 164 13.12 11.14 19.16
N ILE A 165 13.11 11.63 20.41
CA ILE A 165 13.26 10.80 21.60
C ILE A 165 12.13 9.79 21.73
N THR A 166 10.88 10.25 21.51
CA THR A 166 9.70 9.40 21.62
C THR A 166 9.69 8.31 20.56
N LEU A 167 9.98 8.67 19.31
CA LEU A 167 10.04 7.72 18.19
C LEU A 167 11.19 6.72 18.38
N THR A 168 12.33 7.16 18.86
CA THR A 168 13.48 6.28 19.13
C THR A 168 13.14 5.27 20.22
N ARG A 169 12.52 5.71 21.32
CA ARG A 169 12.08 4.81 22.41
C ARG A 169 11.01 3.82 21.91
N PHE A 170 10.04 4.30 21.14
CA PHE A 170 9.03 3.43 20.54
C PHE A 170 9.66 2.39 19.62
N ALA A 171 10.58 2.80 18.75
CA ALA A 171 11.25 1.88 17.82
C ALA A 171 12.03 0.79 18.56
N GLY A 172 12.75 1.14 19.63
CA GLY A 172 13.46 0.17 20.47
C GLY A 172 12.51 -0.83 21.13
N ALA A 173 11.48 -0.34 21.81
CA ALA A 173 10.49 -1.20 22.48
C ALA A 173 9.73 -2.10 21.47
N TYR A 174 9.42 -1.57 20.28
CA TYR A 174 8.75 -2.36 19.26
C TYR A 174 9.66 -3.42 18.64
N ALA A 175 10.95 -3.14 18.49
CA ALA A 175 11.92 -4.14 18.02
C ALA A 175 12.01 -5.33 19.01
N GLU A 176 12.11 -5.07 20.30
CA GLU A 176 12.10 -6.11 21.34
C GLU A 176 10.82 -6.94 21.33
N GLN A 177 9.65 -6.28 21.18
CA GLN A 177 8.37 -6.96 21.05
C GLN A 177 8.33 -7.85 19.80
N ASN A 178 8.81 -7.35 18.67
CA ASN A 178 8.83 -8.09 17.40
C ASN A 178 9.73 -9.33 17.45
N GLU A 179 10.88 -9.23 18.14
CA GLU A 179 11.76 -10.38 18.37
C GLU A 179 11.07 -11.44 19.25
N GLY A 180 10.36 -11.02 20.29
CA GLY A 180 9.55 -11.91 21.13
C GLY A 180 8.44 -12.61 20.35
N ASP A 181 7.71 -11.88 19.54
CA ASP A 181 6.63 -12.40 18.69
C ASP A 181 7.18 -13.38 17.65
N TYR A 182 8.32 -13.07 17.04
CA TYR A 182 9.00 -13.96 16.11
C TYR A 182 9.45 -15.27 16.76
N ALA A 183 10.01 -15.19 17.97
CA ALA A 183 10.40 -16.37 18.73
C ALA A 183 9.19 -17.25 19.07
N ALA A 184 8.07 -16.64 19.48
CA ALA A 184 6.81 -17.32 19.76
C ALA A 184 6.24 -17.99 18.50
N LEU A 185 6.26 -17.31 17.36
CA LEU A 185 5.84 -17.86 16.07
C LEU A 185 6.69 -19.07 15.67
N ARG A 186 8.01 -18.97 15.80
CA ARG A 186 8.92 -20.10 15.51
C ARG A 186 8.63 -21.30 16.42
N ALA A 187 8.40 -21.07 17.69
CA ALA A 187 8.07 -22.13 18.64
C ALA A 187 6.72 -22.81 18.30
N ALA A 188 5.71 -22.02 17.92
CA ALA A 188 4.41 -22.52 17.47
C ALA A 188 4.52 -23.34 16.18
N ALA A 189 5.35 -22.91 15.24
CA ALA A 189 5.61 -23.63 14.01
C ALA A 189 6.35 -24.97 14.25
N ALA A 190 7.34 -24.95 15.12
CA ALA A 190 8.11 -26.17 15.51
C ALA A 190 7.24 -27.19 16.24
N SER A 191 6.27 -26.74 17.03
CA SER A 191 5.32 -27.61 17.77
C SER A 191 4.09 -28.07 16.97
N ASN A 192 4.05 -27.83 15.66
CA ASN A 192 2.90 -28.11 14.78
C ASN A 192 1.56 -27.48 15.23
N ARG A 193 1.61 -26.42 15.99
CA ARG A 193 0.40 -25.66 16.41
C ARG A 193 -0.16 -24.78 15.31
N LEU A 194 0.62 -24.51 14.26
CA LEU A 194 0.17 -23.79 13.09
C LEU A 194 -0.30 -24.76 12.01
N PRO A 195 -1.45 -24.54 11.39
CA PRO A 195 -1.89 -25.35 10.27
C PRO A 195 -0.87 -25.23 9.12
N ARG A 196 -0.35 -26.36 8.66
CA ARG A 196 0.48 -26.39 7.46
C ARG A 196 -0.43 -26.35 6.24
N LEU A 197 -0.29 -25.36 5.40
CA LEU A 197 -0.89 -25.37 4.06
C LEU A 197 -0.24 -26.53 3.30
N LYS A 198 -1.05 -27.45 2.82
CA LYS A 198 -0.57 -28.53 1.92
C LYS A 198 -0.14 -27.88 0.59
N PRO A 199 0.99 -28.32 -0.01
CA PRO A 199 1.35 -27.87 -1.33
C PRO A 199 0.19 -28.15 -2.31
N GLY A 200 -0.42 -27.10 -2.88
CA GLY A 200 -1.53 -27.20 -3.83
C GLY A 200 -2.91 -26.72 -3.34
N GLU A 201 -3.08 -26.35 -2.08
CA GLU A 201 -4.29 -25.69 -1.57
C GLU A 201 -4.01 -24.17 -1.47
N SER A 202 -4.15 -23.44 -2.57
CA SER A 202 -4.13 -21.97 -2.64
C SER A 202 -5.26 -21.47 -3.49
#